data_36329832a01edc38e69a4a9cd6806375
#
_entry.id   36329832a01edc38e69a4a9cd6806375
#
_cell.length_a   1.000
_cell.length_b   1.000
_cell.length_c   1.000
_cell.angle_alpha   90.00
_cell.angle_beta   90.00
_cell.angle_gamma   90.00
#
_symmetry.space_group_name_H-M   'P 1'
#
loop_
_entity.id
_entity.type
_entity.pdbx_description
1 polymer ?
#
loop_
_entity_poly.entity_id
_entity_poly.type
_entity_poly.pdbx_seq_one_letter_code
_entity_poly.pdbx_strand_id
1 'polypeptide(L)'
;MKRSIRSIAVTTALAAVLTTVLLTGCAFPGGSQTLAKPTSTVADRALEEIAGQVFSKGPNGETASPPSSADLTDEEVAQIKSLGLKAAIVMHTGGDDWSQAQINGLNSEFKRLGIEVVATTDAKFDPKTQVANLQTVMAKKPDIIVSLPTDPVATAAAYREAAAGGAKLVFMDNIPDGFEAGKDYVSAVSADNYGNGVISAHLMARALGGQGKIGVVYHDADFFVTKQRYDGFRTTMEQDYPGIEIIESKGVGGPDFATQAQNAAAAMLSKHSELDGIWAVWDVPAEGVLAAARAAGRLNLMIATEDLGKIVAINMARNTMVVGLGAQVPFDQGVTEARLGAGAFIGKQAPPYVALPALAVTHENVLDAWKQVYHEDPPADLQSSFVAGN
;
A
#
# COMPACT_ATOMS: atom_id res chain seq x y z
N MET A 1 -74.42 27.66 4.22
CA MET A 1 -74.34 28.98 3.62
C MET A 1 -73.39 28.90 2.45
N LYS A 2 -73.87 28.72 1.25
CA LYS A 2 -74.28 29.65 0.20
C LYS A 2 -73.20 30.65 -0.17
N ARG A 3 -72.76 30.53 -1.39
CA ARG A 3 -72.49 31.43 -2.51
C ARG A 3 -71.04 31.46 -2.96
N SER A 4 -70.67 31.52 -4.24
CA SER A 4 -71.32 31.55 -5.58
C SER A 4 -70.24 31.78 -6.60
N ILE A 5 -70.29 30.94 -7.62
CA ILE A 5 -69.95 31.04 -9.06
C ILE A 5 -69.55 32.46 -9.57
N ARG A 6 -68.53 32.55 -10.41
CA ARG A 6 -68.62 33.28 -11.69
C ARG A 6 -67.53 32.79 -12.68
N SER A 7 -68.02 32.18 -13.75
CA SER A 7 -67.34 31.92 -15.01
C SER A 7 -67.25 33.20 -15.85
N ILE A 8 -66.18 33.39 -16.60
CA ILE A 8 -66.18 34.22 -17.80
C ILE A 8 -65.41 33.45 -18.88
N ALA A 9 -66.15 33.14 -19.93
CA ALA A 9 -65.65 32.64 -21.20
C ALA A 9 -65.50 33.78 -22.19
N VAL A 10 -64.45 33.84 -23.00
CA VAL A 10 -64.39 34.60 -24.25
C VAL A 10 -63.52 33.90 -25.28
N THR A 11 -64.11 33.29 -26.19
CA THR A 11 -64.10 33.20 -27.68
C THR A 11 -62.80 33.40 -28.45
N THR A 12 -62.43 32.33 -29.14
CA THR A 12 -62.01 32.09 -30.52
C THR A 12 -61.46 33.20 -31.42
N ALA A 13 -60.29 32.97 -32.03
CA ALA A 13 -60.04 33.32 -33.43
C ALA A 13 -59.03 32.31 -34.07
N LEU A 14 -59.46 31.64 -35.12
CA LEU A 14 -58.73 30.74 -35.99
C LEU A 14 -58.03 31.59 -37.06
N ALA A 15 -56.74 31.37 -37.28
CA ALA A 15 -56.03 31.74 -38.49
C ALA A 15 -55.13 30.60 -38.95
N ALA A 16 -55.49 29.94 -40.02
CA ALA A 16 -54.72 28.92 -40.71
C ALA A 16 -53.72 29.59 -41.65
N VAL A 17 -52.42 29.23 -41.49
CA VAL A 17 -51.39 29.51 -42.49
C VAL A 17 -50.79 28.17 -42.90
N LEU A 18 -51.03 27.73 -44.10
CA LEU A 18 -50.32 26.67 -44.77
C LEU A 18 -48.93 27.15 -45.15
N THR A 19 -47.90 26.44 -44.69
CA THR A 19 -46.55 26.61 -45.23
C THR A 19 -45.94 25.22 -45.50
N THR A 20 -45.58 25.03 -46.71
CA THR A 20 -44.97 23.89 -47.36
C THR A 20 -43.67 23.45 -46.69
N VAL A 21 -43.55 22.16 -46.29
CA VAL A 21 -42.33 21.59 -45.74
C VAL A 21 -41.52 21.06 -46.92
N LEU A 22 -40.36 21.67 -47.17
CA LEU A 22 -39.28 21.08 -47.95
C LEU A 22 -38.44 20.15 -47.05
N LEU A 23 -38.47 18.86 -47.37
CA LEU A 23 -37.60 17.84 -46.78
C LEU A 23 -36.18 18.02 -47.32
N THR A 24 -35.30 18.63 -46.48
CA THR A 24 -33.86 18.52 -46.63
C THR A 24 -33.37 17.54 -45.56
N GLY A 25 -32.89 16.37 -45.98
CA GLY A 25 -32.25 15.40 -45.13
C GLY A 25 -30.92 15.92 -44.61
N CYS A 26 -30.85 16.20 -43.30
CA CYS A 26 -29.56 16.35 -42.60
C CYS A 26 -29.16 15.02 -41.99
N ALA A 27 -28.11 14.42 -42.53
CA ALA A 27 -27.38 13.33 -41.91
C ALA A 27 -26.78 13.86 -40.60
N PHE A 28 -27.15 13.27 -39.47
CA PHE A 28 -26.48 13.47 -38.20
C PHE A 28 -25.15 12.72 -38.24
N PRO A 29 -23.99 13.40 -38.03
CA PRO A 29 -22.78 12.68 -37.70
C PRO A 29 -22.94 12.14 -36.30
N GLY A 30 -23.02 10.82 -36.15
CA GLY A 30 -22.93 10.13 -34.88
C GLY A 30 -21.54 10.32 -34.27
N GLY A 31 -21.30 11.45 -33.68
CA GLY A 31 -20.17 11.65 -32.75
C GLY A 31 -20.53 10.99 -31.44
N SER A 32 -19.93 9.85 -31.10
CA SER A 32 -19.86 9.37 -29.73
C SER A 32 -19.16 10.44 -28.93
N GLN A 33 -19.94 11.28 -28.24
CA GLN A 33 -19.40 12.08 -27.15
C GLN A 33 -19.05 11.10 -26.03
N THR A 34 -17.79 10.69 -25.95
CA THR A 34 -17.21 10.18 -24.74
C THR A 34 -17.34 11.28 -23.71
N LEU A 35 -18.34 11.17 -22.83
CA LEU A 35 -18.47 12.02 -21.66
C LEU A 35 -17.19 11.80 -20.84
N ALA A 36 -16.30 12.78 -20.83
CA ALA A 36 -15.16 12.81 -19.93
C ALA A 36 -15.73 12.61 -18.51
N LYS A 37 -15.27 11.55 -17.82
CA LYS A 37 -15.75 11.24 -16.48
C LYS A 37 -15.27 12.33 -15.53
N PRO A 38 -16.17 13.11 -14.88
CA PRO A 38 -15.76 14.24 -14.04
C PRO A 38 -14.83 13.88 -12.87
N THR A 39 -14.84 12.60 -12.48
CA THR A 39 -14.18 12.09 -11.27
C THR A 39 -12.70 11.78 -11.46
N SER A 40 -12.22 11.53 -12.69
CA SER A 40 -10.79 11.34 -12.93
C SER A 40 -9.98 12.59 -12.53
N THR A 41 -10.48 13.76 -12.83
CA THR A 41 -9.82 15.04 -12.48
C THR A 41 -9.80 15.33 -10.96
N VAL A 42 -10.78 14.83 -10.20
CA VAL A 42 -10.79 14.96 -8.73
C VAL A 42 -9.73 14.06 -8.12
N ALA A 43 -9.71 12.79 -8.52
CA ALA A 43 -8.72 11.82 -8.02
C ALA A 43 -7.28 12.20 -8.43
N ASP A 44 -7.08 12.66 -9.67
CA ASP A 44 -5.75 13.09 -10.14
C ASP A 44 -5.23 14.28 -9.32
N ARG A 45 -6.08 15.28 -9.04
CA ARG A 45 -5.72 16.42 -8.19
C ARG A 45 -5.40 15.99 -6.77
N ALA A 46 -6.20 15.10 -6.18
CA ALA A 46 -5.95 14.60 -4.84
C ALA A 46 -4.59 13.85 -4.78
N LEU A 47 -4.28 13.02 -5.78
CA LEU A 47 -2.99 12.32 -5.86
C LEU A 47 -1.80 13.29 -6.00
N GLU A 48 -1.96 14.38 -6.75
CA GLU A 48 -0.93 15.44 -6.86
C GLU A 48 -0.75 16.18 -5.52
N GLU A 49 -1.85 16.50 -4.82
CA GLU A 49 -1.82 17.22 -3.54
C GLU A 49 -1.16 16.41 -2.42
N ILE A 50 -1.33 15.08 -2.40
CA ILE A 50 -0.79 14.22 -1.34
C ILE A 50 0.62 13.70 -1.65
N ALA A 51 1.13 13.92 -2.85
CA ALA A 51 2.43 13.40 -3.27
C ALA A 51 3.56 13.85 -2.33
N GLY A 52 4.32 12.87 -1.81
CA GLY A 52 5.43 13.12 -0.89
C GLY A 52 5.03 13.49 0.55
N GLN A 53 3.74 13.58 0.86
CA GLN A 53 3.26 13.75 2.24
C GLN A 53 3.27 12.42 2.99
N VAL A 54 3.27 12.49 4.33
CA VAL A 54 3.15 11.33 5.23
C VAL A 54 1.99 11.56 6.18
N PHE A 55 1.03 10.66 6.16
CA PHE A 55 -0.19 10.71 6.98
C PHE A 55 -0.16 9.75 8.17
N SER A 56 0.66 8.70 8.08
CA SER A 56 0.80 7.70 9.13
C SER A 56 1.30 8.30 10.44
N LYS A 57 0.78 7.76 11.54
CA LYS A 57 1.34 7.92 12.89
C LYS A 57 2.07 6.64 13.27
N GLY A 58 3.06 6.75 14.14
CA GLY A 58 3.72 5.60 14.71
C GLY A 58 2.79 4.76 15.60
N PRO A 59 3.20 3.55 15.98
CA PRO A 59 2.38 2.62 16.77
C PRO A 59 1.87 3.20 18.10
N ASN A 60 2.59 4.13 18.72
CA ASN A 60 2.17 4.82 19.94
C ASN A 60 1.62 6.25 19.64
N GLY A 61 1.30 6.56 18.39
CA GLY A 61 0.80 7.87 17.97
C GLY A 61 1.88 8.91 17.67
N GLU A 62 3.14 8.51 17.54
CA GLU A 62 4.26 9.39 17.23
C GLU A 62 4.06 10.05 15.85
N THR A 63 4.47 11.30 15.75
CA THR A 63 4.56 11.97 14.45
C THR A 63 5.78 11.44 13.69
N ALA A 64 5.58 11.09 12.41
CA ALA A 64 6.66 10.60 11.58
C ALA A 64 7.74 11.66 11.33
N SER A 65 9.00 11.26 11.47
CA SER A 65 10.15 12.01 10.98
C SER A 65 10.50 11.57 9.56
N PRO A 66 11.09 12.44 8.74
CA PRO A 66 11.50 12.06 7.39
C PRO A 66 12.72 11.11 7.42
N PRO A 67 12.93 10.28 6.37
CA PRO A 67 14.07 9.37 6.29
C PRO A 67 15.43 10.07 6.34
N SER A 68 15.52 11.35 5.92
CA SER A 68 16.73 12.16 6.04
C SER A 68 17.18 12.40 7.49
N SER A 69 16.31 12.17 8.48
CA SER A 69 16.71 12.21 9.89
C SER A 69 17.74 11.13 10.28
N ALA A 70 17.86 10.08 9.44
CA ALA A 70 18.84 9.00 9.59
C ALA A 70 20.16 9.26 8.83
N ASP A 71 20.27 10.33 8.06
CA ASP A 71 21.46 10.59 7.24
C ASP A 71 22.73 10.67 8.09
N LEU A 72 23.80 10.11 7.55
CA LEU A 72 25.13 10.05 8.18
C LEU A 72 26.14 10.85 7.35
N THR A 73 26.95 11.67 8.02
CA THR A 73 28.08 12.35 7.36
C THR A 73 29.22 11.35 7.08
N ASP A 74 30.17 11.74 6.24
CA ASP A 74 31.34 10.91 5.93
C ASP A 74 32.18 10.63 7.20
N GLU A 75 32.28 11.59 8.12
CA GLU A 75 32.97 11.44 9.41
C GLU A 75 32.24 10.43 10.29
N GLU A 76 30.90 10.50 10.39
CA GLU A 76 30.08 9.54 11.12
C GLU A 76 30.24 8.13 10.56
N VAL A 77 30.24 8.00 9.23
CA VAL A 77 30.49 6.72 8.54
C VAL A 77 31.87 6.16 8.86
N ALA A 78 32.91 7.00 8.83
CA ALA A 78 34.28 6.59 9.18
C ALA A 78 34.36 6.13 10.65
N GLN A 79 33.69 6.83 11.56
CA GLN A 79 33.61 6.45 12.97
C GLN A 79 32.91 5.09 13.14
N ILE A 80 31.74 4.89 12.52
CA ILE A 80 31.00 3.61 12.55
C ILE A 80 31.89 2.45 12.05
N LYS A 81 32.58 2.62 10.92
CA LYS A 81 33.49 1.60 10.37
C LYS A 81 34.59 1.19 11.35
N SER A 82 35.07 2.10 12.18
CA SER A 82 36.12 1.81 13.16
C SER A 82 35.65 0.94 14.33
N LEU A 83 34.32 0.82 14.54
CA LEU A 83 33.75 0.07 15.67
C LEU A 83 33.70 -1.46 15.42
N GLY A 84 33.72 -1.91 14.16
CA GLY A 84 33.66 -3.34 13.81
C GLY A 84 32.35 -4.03 14.22
N LEU A 85 31.23 -3.32 14.08
CA LEU A 85 29.91 -3.77 14.51
C LEU A 85 29.40 -4.97 13.72
N LYS A 86 28.48 -5.73 14.34
CA LYS A 86 27.77 -6.87 13.75
C LYS A 86 26.28 -6.61 13.78
N ALA A 87 25.61 -6.97 12.71
CA ALA A 87 24.16 -6.86 12.59
C ALA A 87 23.50 -8.21 12.34
N ALA A 88 22.23 -8.33 12.72
CA ALA A 88 21.36 -9.43 12.32
C ALA A 88 20.03 -8.90 11.82
N ILE A 89 19.45 -9.61 10.86
CA ILE A 89 18.15 -9.29 10.25
C ILE A 89 17.19 -10.43 10.61
N VAL A 90 16.10 -10.08 11.31
CA VAL A 90 15.12 -11.06 11.80
C VAL A 90 13.77 -10.77 11.17
N MET A 91 13.51 -11.38 10.00
CA MET A 91 12.32 -11.13 9.22
C MET A 91 11.11 -11.91 9.75
N HIS A 92 9.93 -11.31 9.61
CA HIS A 92 8.64 -11.97 9.82
C HIS A 92 8.35 -13.00 8.72
N THR A 93 8.70 -12.65 7.47
CA THR A 93 8.76 -13.53 6.29
C THR A 93 9.89 -13.07 5.39
N GLY A 94 10.40 -13.96 4.54
CA GLY A 94 11.48 -13.66 3.60
C GLY A 94 11.13 -14.05 2.17
N GLY A 95 9.89 -14.49 1.91
CA GLY A 95 9.51 -15.13 0.65
C GLY A 95 8.89 -14.22 -0.40
N ASP A 96 8.64 -12.96 -0.10
CA ASP A 96 8.03 -11.98 -1.01
C ASP A 96 9.01 -10.90 -1.48
N ASP A 97 8.61 -10.16 -2.53
CA ASP A 97 9.45 -9.14 -3.15
C ASP A 97 9.76 -7.99 -2.18
N TRP A 98 8.79 -7.58 -1.33
CA TRP A 98 8.98 -6.55 -0.31
C TRP A 98 10.07 -6.93 0.69
N SER A 99 9.98 -8.14 1.26
CA SER A 99 10.96 -8.63 2.23
C SER A 99 12.37 -8.73 1.65
N GLN A 100 12.49 -9.17 0.39
CA GLN A 100 13.79 -9.24 -0.29
C GLN A 100 14.37 -7.84 -0.52
N ALA A 101 13.55 -6.86 -0.89
CA ALA A 101 14.01 -5.48 -1.05
C ALA A 101 14.48 -4.86 0.27
N GLN A 102 13.75 -5.11 1.39
CA GLN A 102 14.19 -4.72 2.74
C GLN A 102 15.57 -5.30 3.07
N ILE A 103 15.73 -6.61 2.89
CA ILE A 103 16.99 -7.31 3.14
C ILE A 103 18.11 -6.76 2.25
N ASN A 104 17.82 -6.46 0.99
CA ASN A 104 18.80 -5.89 0.05
C ASN A 104 19.23 -4.48 0.49
N GLY A 105 18.30 -3.62 0.89
CA GLY A 105 18.59 -2.28 1.42
C GLY A 105 19.46 -2.32 2.68
N LEU A 106 19.08 -3.17 3.64
CA LEU A 106 19.86 -3.41 4.86
C LEU A 106 21.27 -3.89 4.57
N ASN A 107 21.42 -4.92 3.73
CA ASN A 107 22.73 -5.47 3.38
C ASN A 107 23.60 -4.45 2.63
N SER A 108 23.02 -3.68 1.72
CA SER A 108 23.72 -2.63 0.98
C SER A 108 24.28 -1.57 1.93
N GLU A 109 23.46 -1.09 2.86
CA GLU A 109 23.87 -0.04 3.79
C GLU A 109 24.80 -0.56 4.89
N PHE A 110 24.57 -1.75 5.46
CA PHE A 110 25.51 -2.34 6.40
C PHE A 110 26.87 -2.57 5.76
N LYS A 111 26.92 -3.02 4.50
CA LYS A 111 28.18 -3.13 3.75
C LYS A 111 28.87 -1.77 3.59
N ARG A 112 28.13 -0.71 3.25
CA ARG A 112 28.67 0.67 3.15
C ARG A 112 29.25 1.14 4.47
N LEU A 113 28.58 0.78 5.59
CA LEU A 113 28.99 1.13 6.95
C LEU A 113 30.08 0.19 7.54
N GLY A 114 30.53 -0.82 6.81
CA GLY A 114 31.52 -1.78 7.29
C GLY A 114 31.00 -2.70 8.39
N ILE A 115 29.70 -2.93 8.48
CA ILE A 115 29.02 -3.76 9.47
C ILE A 115 28.81 -5.15 8.90
N GLU A 116 29.23 -6.19 9.64
CA GLU A 116 29.06 -7.59 9.25
C GLU A 116 27.63 -8.06 9.56
N VAL A 117 26.86 -8.55 8.56
CA VAL A 117 25.59 -9.22 8.79
C VAL A 117 25.84 -10.68 9.15
N VAL A 118 25.73 -11.02 10.44
CA VAL A 118 26.04 -12.36 10.97
C VAL A 118 24.89 -13.36 10.84
N ALA A 119 23.67 -12.90 10.62
CA ALA A 119 22.49 -13.73 10.40
C ALA A 119 21.39 -12.97 9.66
N THR A 120 20.69 -13.67 8.78
CA THR A 120 19.36 -13.29 8.26
C THR A 120 18.44 -14.48 8.49
N THR A 121 17.27 -14.27 9.11
CA THR A 121 16.33 -15.35 9.44
C THR A 121 14.93 -15.02 8.92
N ASP A 122 14.13 -16.06 8.71
CA ASP A 122 12.76 -16.02 8.23
C ASP A 122 11.85 -16.73 9.24
N ALA A 123 10.86 -16.06 9.78
CA ALA A 123 9.90 -16.62 10.73
C ALA A 123 8.67 -17.24 10.05
N LYS A 124 8.46 -17.02 8.75
CA LYS A 124 7.30 -17.55 7.99
C LYS A 124 5.96 -17.19 8.64
N PHE A 125 5.85 -15.97 9.16
CA PHE A 125 4.72 -15.46 9.94
C PHE A 125 4.39 -16.25 11.21
N ASP A 126 5.32 -17.13 11.70
CA ASP A 126 5.11 -17.87 12.94
C ASP A 126 5.86 -17.23 14.11
N PRO A 127 5.17 -16.71 15.14
CA PRO A 127 5.81 -16.09 16.30
C PRO A 127 6.75 -17.02 17.08
N LYS A 128 6.44 -18.31 17.14
CA LYS A 128 7.30 -19.29 17.82
C LYS A 128 8.61 -19.48 17.09
N THR A 129 8.56 -19.55 15.76
CA THR A 129 9.74 -19.59 14.90
C THR A 129 10.56 -18.32 15.06
N GLN A 130 9.93 -17.13 15.15
CA GLN A 130 10.65 -15.88 15.35
C GLN A 130 11.38 -15.84 16.71
N VAL A 131 10.74 -16.29 17.78
CA VAL A 131 11.38 -16.42 19.10
C VAL A 131 12.62 -17.32 19.03
N ALA A 132 12.52 -18.49 18.39
CA ALA A 132 13.66 -19.40 18.20
C ALA A 132 14.76 -18.76 17.33
N ASN A 133 14.40 -18.01 16.30
CA ASN A 133 15.32 -17.26 15.46
C ASN A 133 16.09 -16.22 16.29
N LEU A 134 15.42 -15.44 17.14
CA LEU A 134 16.06 -14.45 18.03
C LEU A 134 17.08 -15.12 18.96
N GLN A 135 16.73 -16.26 19.58
CA GLN A 135 17.68 -17.02 20.44
C GLN A 135 18.91 -17.47 19.64
N THR A 136 18.73 -17.98 18.44
CA THR A 136 19.82 -18.41 17.55
C THR A 136 20.71 -17.23 17.13
N VAL A 137 20.11 -16.09 16.83
CA VAL A 137 20.79 -14.85 16.44
C VAL A 137 21.61 -14.32 17.59
N MET A 138 21.07 -14.29 18.81
CA MET A 138 21.78 -13.80 20.01
C MET A 138 23.03 -14.60 20.34
N ALA A 139 23.08 -15.91 20.01
CA ALA A 139 24.30 -16.70 20.14
C ALA A 139 25.46 -16.21 19.27
N LYS A 140 25.19 -15.43 18.21
CA LYS A 140 26.20 -14.81 17.33
C LYS A 140 26.64 -13.41 17.82
N LYS A 141 26.01 -12.92 18.90
CA LYS A 141 26.32 -11.64 19.55
C LYS A 141 26.29 -10.46 18.57
N PRO A 142 25.16 -10.20 17.89
CA PRO A 142 25.01 -9.00 17.09
C PRO A 142 24.93 -7.76 17.98
N ASP A 143 25.50 -6.66 17.52
CA ASP A 143 25.37 -5.35 18.14
C ASP A 143 24.03 -4.69 17.75
N ILE A 144 23.55 -4.96 16.52
CA ILE A 144 22.32 -4.42 15.96
C ILE A 144 21.41 -5.59 15.55
N ILE A 145 20.13 -5.50 15.90
CA ILE A 145 19.07 -6.37 15.36
C ILE A 145 18.03 -5.49 14.69
N VAL A 146 17.82 -5.69 13.40
CA VAL A 146 16.71 -5.09 12.65
C VAL A 146 15.66 -6.16 12.45
N SER A 147 14.41 -5.88 12.82
CA SER A 147 13.38 -6.91 12.85
C SER A 147 11.97 -6.35 12.67
N LEU A 148 11.10 -7.17 12.05
CA LEU A 148 9.65 -6.96 12.04
C LEU A 148 8.99 -8.02 12.94
N PRO A 149 8.43 -7.64 14.10
CA PRO A 149 7.71 -8.57 14.97
C PRO A 149 6.47 -9.17 14.30
N THR A 150 6.37 -10.50 14.27
CA THR A 150 5.20 -11.22 13.72
C THR A 150 3.95 -11.06 14.57
N ASP A 151 4.14 -10.92 15.88
CA ASP A 151 3.08 -10.72 16.87
C ASP A 151 3.66 -9.87 18.01
N PRO A 152 3.09 -8.69 18.29
CA PRO A 152 3.64 -7.75 19.26
C PRO A 152 3.65 -8.28 20.70
N VAL A 153 2.73 -9.17 21.05
CA VAL A 153 2.62 -9.74 22.41
C VAL A 153 3.50 -11.00 22.54
N ALA A 154 3.35 -11.94 21.61
CA ALA A 154 4.03 -13.24 21.69
C ALA A 154 5.55 -13.14 21.58
N THR A 155 6.08 -12.14 20.87
CA THR A 155 7.52 -11.97 20.65
C THR A 155 8.19 -11.00 21.65
N ALA A 156 7.42 -10.22 22.43
CA ALA A 156 7.94 -9.16 23.29
C ALA A 156 9.04 -9.63 24.28
N ALA A 157 8.86 -10.80 24.90
CA ALA A 157 9.83 -11.32 25.87
C ALA A 157 11.19 -11.60 25.22
N ALA A 158 11.19 -12.21 24.01
CA ALA A 158 12.43 -12.52 23.30
C ALA A 158 13.20 -11.26 22.85
N TYR A 159 12.50 -10.20 22.45
CA TYR A 159 13.13 -8.90 22.16
C TYR A 159 13.69 -8.22 23.41
N ARG A 160 13.00 -8.33 24.56
CA ARG A 160 13.57 -7.83 25.85
C ARG A 160 14.85 -8.56 26.23
N GLU A 161 14.91 -9.87 26.04
CA GLU A 161 16.13 -10.67 26.26
C GLU A 161 17.22 -10.23 25.30
N ALA A 162 16.93 -9.98 24.01
CA ALA A 162 17.90 -9.50 23.05
C ALA A 162 18.46 -8.12 23.41
N ALA A 163 17.60 -7.17 23.82
CA ALA A 163 18.03 -5.86 24.29
C ALA A 163 18.86 -5.95 25.58
N ALA A 164 18.46 -6.78 26.56
CA ALA A 164 19.21 -7.03 27.78
C ALA A 164 20.58 -7.68 27.49
N GLY A 165 20.71 -8.46 26.40
CA GLY A 165 21.94 -9.02 25.89
C GLY A 165 22.86 -8.00 25.22
N GLY A 166 22.46 -6.73 25.12
CA GLY A 166 23.26 -5.60 24.61
C GLY A 166 22.98 -5.21 23.17
N ALA A 167 22.10 -5.93 22.44
CA ALA A 167 21.75 -5.57 21.06
C ALA A 167 20.91 -4.29 21.02
N LYS A 168 21.24 -3.38 20.09
CA LYS A 168 20.39 -2.24 19.72
C LYS A 168 19.33 -2.73 18.76
N LEU A 169 18.05 -2.54 19.13
CA LEU A 169 16.91 -2.95 18.30
C LEU A 169 16.45 -1.80 17.42
N VAL A 170 16.24 -2.08 16.14
CA VAL A 170 15.50 -1.22 15.21
C VAL A 170 14.33 -2.03 14.67
N PHE A 171 13.13 -1.49 14.76
CA PHE A 171 11.96 -2.21 14.29
C PHE A 171 11.52 -1.73 12.91
N MET A 172 11.15 -2.68 12.08
CA MET A 172 10.39 -2.46 10.86
C MET A 172 8.92 -2.43 11.25
N ASP A 173 8.18 -1.41 10.81
CA ASP A 173 6.73 -1.33 10.92
C ASP A 173 6.16 -1.53 12.34
N ASN A 174 6.08 -2.78 12.81
CA ASN A 174 5.51 -3.14 14.11
C ASN A 174 6.55 -3.07 15.23
N ILE A 175 6.10 -2.72 16.43
CA ILE A 175 6.92 -2.80 17.65
C ILE A 175 6.32 -3.81 18.63
N PRO A 176 7.13 -4.48 19.47
CA PRO A 176 6.62 -5.34 20.53
C PRO A 176 5.85 -4.55 21.58
N ASP A 177 4.85 -5.19 22.19
CA ASP A 177 4.00 -4.57 23.20
C ASP A 177 4.79 -4.08 24.42
N GLY A 178 4.49 -2.85 24.84
CA GLY A 178 5.10 -2.20 25.99
C GLY A 178 6.56 -1.78 25.79
N PHE A 179 7.04 -1.63 24.54
CA PHE A 179 8.36 -1.08 24.23
C PHE A 179 8.30 0.44 24.03
N GLU A 180 9.35 1.14 24.49
CA GLU A 180 9.49 2.58 24.42
C GLU A 180 10.74 2.98 23.61
N ALA A 181 10.56 3.88 22.62
CA ALA A 181 11.68 4.40 21.83
C ALA A 181 12.72 5.13 22.69
N GLY A 182 13.99 4.94 22.35
CA GLY A 182 15.12 5.53 23.09
C GLY A 182 15.45 4.81 24.40
N LYS A 183 14.59 3.89 24.85
CA LYS A 183 14.82 3.05 26.05
C LYS A 183 15.00 1.59 25.67
N ASP A 184 13.99 1.00 25.04
CA ASP A 184 13.95 -0.43 24.70
C ASP A 184 14.38 -0.68 23.25
N TYR A 185 14.24 0.30 22.39
CA TYR A 185 14.67 0.25 20.97
C TYR A 185 15.13 1.64 20.48
N VAL A 186 15.87 1.66 19.37
CA VAL A 186 16.43 2.89 18.79
C VAL A 186 15.35 3.70 18.08
N SER A 187 14.68 3.07 17.13
CA SER A 187 13.65 3.69 16.27
C SER A 187 12.78 2.62 15.64
N ALA A 188 11.59 2.98 15.21
CA ALA A 188 10.78 2.21 14.27
C ALA A 188 10.76 2.93 12.91
N VAL A 189 10.94 2.16 11.83
CA VAL A 189 10.87 2.67 10.45
C VAL A 189 9.73 1.99 9.72
N SER A 190 8.92 2.76 9.01
CA SER A 190 7.77 2.26 8.27
C SER A 190 7.59 3.04 6.96
N ALA A 191 6.68 2.57 6.14
CA ALA A 191 6.10 3.40 5.09
C ALA A 191 4.95 4.24 5.63
N ASP A 192 4.48 5.20 4.84
CA ASP A 192 3.19 5.84 5.05
C ASP A 192 2.06 4.88 4.67
N ASN A 193 1.78 3.93 5.55
CA ASN A 193 0.76 2.90 5.30
C ASN A 193 -0.67 3.47 5.21
N TYR A 194 -0.97 4.52 5.98
CA TYR A 194 -2.24 5.21 5.83
C TYR A 194 -2.33 5.91 4.47
N GLY A 195 -1.26 6.61 4.05
CA GLY A 195 -1.15 7.24 2.75
C GLY A 195 -1.23 6.24 1.59
N ASN A 196 -0.66 5.03 1.73
CA ASN A 196 -0.83 3.95 0.75
C ASN A 196 -2.32 3.62 0.55
N GLY A 197 -3.09 3.47 1.65
CA GLY A 197 -4.53 3.25 1.59
C GLY A 197 -5.27 4.41 0.91
N VAL A 198 -4.91 5.66 1.23
CA VAL A 198 -5.46 6.86 0.58
C VAL A 198 -5.19 6.84 -0.93
N ILE A 199 -3.94 6.58 -1.33
CA ILE A 199 -3.55 6.50 -2.75
C ILE A 199 -4.35 5.43 -3.49
N SER A 200 -4.42 4.22 -2.95
CA SER A 200 -5.15 3.10 -3.58
C SER A 200 -6.65 3.38 -3.70
N ALA A 201 -7.23 4.13 -2.75
CA ALA A 201 -8.61 4.59 -2.83
C ALA A 201 -8.82 5.59 -3.98
N HIS A 202 -7.96 6.61 -4.11
CA HIS A 202 -8.05 7.55 -5.22
C HIS A 202 -7.87 6.86 -6.58
N LEU A 203 -6.94 5.89 -6.70
CA LEU A 203 -6.71 5.13 -7.93
C LEU A 203 -7.90 4.24 -8.29
N MET A 204 -8.52 3.55 -7.31
CA MET A 204 -9.75 2.79 -7.50
C MET A 204 -10.89 3.71 -7.95
N ALA A 205 -11.09 4.84 -7.28
CA ALA A 205 -12.15 5.80 -7.62
C ALA A 205 -11.94 6.40 -9.00
N ARG A 206 -10.70 6.72 -9.40
CA ARG A 206 -10.33 7.15 -10.74
C ARG A 206 -10.77 6.12 -11.79
N ALA A 207 -10.43 4.87 -11.58
CA ALA A 207 -10.75 3.78 -12.51
C ALA A 207 -12.26 3.57 -12.65
N LEU A 208 -13.00 3.61 -11.52
CA LEU A 208 -14.47 3.47 -11.49
C LEU A 208 -15.21 4.71 -11.97
N GLY A 209 -14.52 5.85 -12.14
CA GLY A 209 -15.17 7.13 -12.46
C GLY A 209 -16.04 7.65 -11.32
N GLY A 210 -15.70 7.32 -10.07
CA GLY A 210 -16.33 7.77 -8.83
C GLY A 210 -17.66 7.15 -8.49
N GLN A 211 -18.06 6.08 -9.17
CA GLN A 211 -19.31 5.36 -8.93
C GLN A 211 -19.09 3.86 -9.12
N GLY A 212 -19.76 3.05 -8.32
CA GLY A 212 -19.70 1.60 -8.44
C GLY A 212 -19.82 0.86 -7.11
N LYS A 213 -19.73 -0.45 -7.19
CA LYS A 213 -19.80 -1.36 -6.03
C LYS A 213 -18.51 -2.14 -5.92
N ILE A 214 -17.91 -2.10 -4.75
CA ILE A 214 -16.63 -2.77 -4.50
C ILE A 214 -16.68 -3.74 -3.33
N GLY A 215 -15.82 -4.76 -3.40
CA GLY A 215 -15.48 -5.62 -2.29
C GLY A 215 -14.15 -5.20 -1.67
N VAL A 216 -13.93 -5.61 -0.43
CA VAL A 216 -12.69 -5.37 0.29
C VAL A 216 -12.16 -6.67 0.89
N VAL A 217 -10.90 -6.99 0.60
CA VAL A 217 -10.16 -8.09 1.22
C VAL A 217 -9.12 -7.48 2.16
N TYR A 218 -9.35 -7.61 3.46
CA TYR A 218 -8.49 -7.01 4.50
C TYR A 218 -7.77 -8.08 5.32
N HIS A 219 -6.74 -7.68 6.07
CA HIS A 219 -6.04 -8.56 7.00
C HIS A 219 -6.81 -8.65 8.31
N ASP A 220 -7.24 -9.87 8.68
CA ASP A 220 -7.97 -10.16 9.91
C ASP A 220 -7.00 -10.53 11.04
N ALA A 221 -6.16 -9.57 11.41
CA ALA A 221 -5.23 -9.67 12.52
C ALA A 221 -4.97 -8.29 13.12
N ASP A 222 -4.56 -8.26 14.38
CA ASP A 222 -4.04 -7.03 15.01
C ASP A 222 -2.63 -6.77 14.52
N PHE A 223 -2.55 -6.19 13.32
CA PHE A 223 -1.31 -5.89 12.64
C PHE A 223 -1.33 -4.42 12.21
N PHE A 224 -0.51 -3.61 12.85
CA PHE A 224 -0.52 -2.15 12.77
C PHE A 224 -0.51 -1.61 11.34
N VAL A 225 0.37 -2.14 10.49
CA VAL A 225 0.55 -1.70 9.10
C VAL A 225 -0.72 -1.86 8.28
N THR A 226 -1.25 -3.08 8.24
CA THR A 226 -2.41 -3.42 7.40
C THR A 226 -3.70 -2.77 7.89
N LYS A 227 -3.77 -2.50 9.20
CA LYS A 227 -4.87 -1.71 9.77
C LYS A 227 -4.84 -0.27 9.25
N GLN A 228 -3.69 0.38 9.23
CA GLN A 228 -3.56 1.74 8.68
C GLN A 228 -3.95 1.82 7.20
N ARG A 229 -3.52 0.83 6.38
CA ARG A 229 -3.91 0.74 4.97
C ARG A 229 -5.42 0.67 4.80
N TYR A 230 -6.06 -0.25 5.54
CA TYR A 230 -7.51 -0.40 5.51
C TYR A 230 -8.25 0.85 5.97
N ASP A 231 -7.78 1.48 7.07
CA ASP A 231 -8.38 2.72 7.58
C ASP A 231 -8.23 3.88 6.57
N GLY A 232 -7.06 4.03 5.94
CA GLY A 232 -6.80 5.03 4.90
C GLY A 232 -7.70 4.82 3.67
N PHE A 233 -7.76 3.60 3.14
CA PHE A 233 -8.61 3.26 2.02
C PHE A 233 -10.09 3.52 2.32
N ARG A 234 -10.60 2.96 3.41
CA ARG A 234 -12.01 3.05 3.78
C ARG A 234 -12.44 4.49 4.04
N THR A 235 -11.64 5.24 4.83
CA THR A 235 -11.96 6.63 5.17
C THR A 235 -12.03 7.50 3.92
N THR A 236 -11.08 7.35 3.00
CA THR A 236 -11.06 8.09 1.73
C THR A 236 -12.26 7.72 0.86
N MET A 237 -12.61 6.43 0.75
CA MET A 237 -13.81 6.02 0.00
C MET A 237 -15.08 6.63 0.59
N GLU A 238 -15.26 6.55 1.91
CA GLU A 238 -16.46 7.06 2.59
C GLU A 238 -16.60 8.59 2.50
N GLN A 239 -15.48 9.32 2.58
CA GLN A 239 -15.50 10.79 2.62
C GLN A 239 -15.49 11.43 1.23
N ASP A 240 -14.66 10.95 0.32
CA ASP A 240 -14.37 11.60 -0.95
C ASP A 240 -15.16 11.00 -2.11
N TYR A 241 -15.62 9.75 -1.99
CA TYR A 241 -16.29 9.02 -3.07
C TYR A 241 -17.61 8.37 -2.65
N PRO A 242 -18.60 9.14 -2.20
CA PRO A 242 -19.88 8.61 -1.73
C PRO A 242 -20.70 7.87 -2.81
N GLY A 243 -20.30 7.96 -4.08
CA GLY A 243 -20.87 7.20 -5.18
C GLY A 243 -20.31 5.77 -5.31
N ILE A 244 -19.27 5.42 -4.53
CA ILE A 244 -18.70 4.06 -4.49
C ILE A 244 -19.15 3.39 -3.20
N GLU A 245 -19.86 2.27 -3.33
CA GLU A 245 -20.39 1.49 -2.20
C GLU A 245 -19.48 0.28 -1.91
N ILE A 246 -19.01 0.17 -0.66
CA ILE A 246 -18.36 -1.06 -0.17
C ILE A 246 -19.46 -2.04 0.24
N ILE A 247 -19.78 -3.01 -0.64
CA ILE A 247 -20.91 -3.92 -0.43
C ILE A 247 -20.57 -5.19 0.35
N GLU A 248 -19.30 -5.56 0.40
CA GLU A 248 -18.83 -6.69 1.21
C GLU A 248 -17.35 -6.52 1.60
N SER A 249 -17.02 -6.91 2.83
CA SER A 249 -15.65 -6.98 3.33
C SER A 249 -15.35 -8.36 3.88
N LYS A 250 -14.18 -8.93 3.54
CA LYS A 250 -13.72 -10.24 4.02
C LYS A 250 -12.32 -10.16 4.57
N GLY A 251 -12.17 -10.65 5.80
CA GLY A 251 -10.86 -10.81 6.41
C GLY A 251 -10.15 -12.07 5.93
N VAL A 252 -8.83 -11.97 5.79
CA VAL A 252 -7.93 -13.09 5.50
C VAL A 252 -6.81 -13.13 6.52
N GLY A 253 -6.34 -14.34 6.87
CA GLY A 253 -5.25 -14.56 7.83
C GLY A 253 -4.12 -15.39 7.23
N GLY A 254 -2.98 -15.42 7.95
CA GLY A 254 -1.84 -16.24 7.53
C GLY A 254 -2.01 -17.75 7.80
N PRO A 255 -1.09 -18.58 7.33
CA PRO A 255 0.03 -18.19 6.46
C PRO A 255 -0.29 -18.16 4.95
N ASP A 256 -1.43 -18.70 4.50
CA ASP A 256 -1.78 -18.82 3.07
C ASP A 256 -2.76 -17.71 2.64
N PHE A 257 -2.25 -16.49 2.62
CA PHE A 257 -3.04 -15.29 2.30
C PHE A 257 -3.60 -15.30 0.87
N ALA A 258 -2.83 -15.75 -0.12
CA ALA A 258 -3.27 -15.77 -1.51
C ALA A 258 -4.48 -16.70 -1.72
N THR A 259 -4.42 -17.94 -1.20
CA THR A 259 -5.53 -18.89 -1.29
C THR A 259 -6.77 -18.41 -0.53
N GLN A 260 -6.58 -17.83 0.67
CA GLN A 260 -7.72 -17.30 1.42
C GLN A 260 -8.38 -16.11 0.70
N ALA A 261 -7.58 -15.19 0.14
CA ALA A 261 -8.08 -14.08 -0.67
C ALA A 261 -8.78 -14.57 -1.94
N GLN A 262 -8.25 -15.60 -2.61
CA GLN A 262 -8.91 -16.22 -3.75
C GLN A 262 -10.30 -16.76 -3.38
N ASN A 263 -10.41 -17.49 -2.26
CA ASN A 263 -11.69 -18.01 -1.78
C ASN A 263 -12.66 -16.89 -1.40
N ALA A 264 -12.19 -15.85 -0.72
CA ALA A 264 -12.98 -14.69 -0.35
C ALA A 264 -13.51 -13.95 -1.59
N ALA A 265 -12.64 -13.68 -2.57
CA ALA A 265 -13.02 -13.02 -3.82
C ALA A 265 -13.97 -13.88 -4.66
N ALA A 266 -13.75 -15.19 -4.76
CA ALA A 266 -14.65 -16.10 -5.47
C ALA A 266 -16.06 -16.10 -4.86
N ALA A 267 -16.16 -16.08 -3.52
CA ALA A 267 -17.43 -15.98 -2.82
C ALA A 267 -18.14 -14.63 -3.10
N MET A 268 -17.40 -13.51 -3.04
CA MET A 268 -17.94 -12.18 -3.39
C MET A 268 -18.46 -12.14 -4.83
N LEU A 269 -17.65 -12.61 -5.81
CA LEU A 269 -18.00 -12.61 -7.24
C LEU A 269 -19.20 -13.51 -7.56
N SER A 270 -19.36 -14.61 -6.83
CA SER A 270 -20.53 -15.49 -6.96
C SER A 270 -21.80 -14.88 -6.39
N LYS A 271 -21.69 -14.12 -5.30
CA LYS A 271 -22.82 -13.51 -4.59
C LYS A 271 -23.28 -12.20 -5.22
N HIS A 272 -22.33 -11.43 -5.77
CA HIS A 272 -22.52 -10.07 -6.25
C HIS A 272 -22.11 -9.96 -7.73
N SER A 273 -23.08 -10.20 -8.63
CA SER A 273 -22.85 -10.06 -10.08
C SER A 273 -22.55 -8.61 -10.50
N GLU A 274 -22.99 -7.65 -9.69
CA GLU A 274 -22.83 -6.20 -9.88
C GLU A 274 -21.54 -5.64 -9.34
N LEU A 275 -20.62 -6.47 -8.83
CA LEU A 275 -19.34 -6.02 -8.26
C LEU A 275 -18.43 -5.46 -9.35
N ASP A 276 -18.03 -4.21 -9.26
CA ASP A 276 -17.19 -3.51 -10.23
C ASP A 276 -15.70 -3.64 -9.92
N GLY A 277 -15.33 -3.73 -8.64
CA GLY A 277 -13.96 -3.84 -8.21
C GLY A 277 -13.76 -4.53 -6.86
N ILE A 278 -12.51 -4.90 -6.56
CA ILE A 278 -12.08 -5.39 -5.26
C ILE A 278 -10.78 -4.69 -4.87
N TRP A 279 -10.74 -4.13 -3.65
CA TRP A 279 -9.50 -3.71 -3.04
C TRP A 279 -8.91 -4.84 -2.20
N ALA A 280 -7.59 -5.05 -2.29
CA ALA A 280 -6.85 -6.02 -1.51
C ALA A 280 -5.70 -5.34 -0.77
N VAL A 281 -5.52 -5.69 0.50
CA VAL A 281 -4.69 -4.97 1.48
C VAL A 281 -3.18 -4.98 1.20
N TRP A 282 -2.67 -5.86 0.34
CA TRP A 282 -1.36 -5.86 -0.31
C TRP A 282 -1.33 -6.82 -1.51
N ASP A 283 -0.20 -6.90 -2.20
CA ASP A 283 -0.02 -7.62 -3.46
C ASP A 283 -0.33 -9.13 -3.38
N VAL A 284 0.10 -9.85 -2.31
CA VAL A 284 -0.15 -11.30 -2.19
C VAL A 284 -1.64 -11.65 -2.11
N PRO A 285 -2.49 -11.01 -1.27
CA PRO A 285 -3.94 -11.15 -1.39
C PRO A 285 -4.49 -10.74 -2.76
N ALA A 286 -3.94 -9.69 -3.40
CA ALA A 286 -4.38 -9.27 -4.73
C ALA A 286 -4.13 -10.33 -5.80
N GLU A 287 -3.06 -11.12 -5.69
CA GLU A 287 -2.81 -12.27 -6.56
C GLU A 287 -3.95 -13.31 -6.46
N GLY A 288 -4.44 -13.56 -5.24
CA GLY A 288 -5.61 -14.41 -5.01
C GLY A 288 -6.87 -13.85 -5.65
N VAL A 289 -7.11 -12.53 -5.50
CA VAL A 289 -8.23 -11.84 -6.16
C VAL A 289 -8.15 -11.95 -7.68
N LEU A 290 -6.96 -11.73 -8.25
CA LEU A 290 -6.70 -11.91 -9.69
C LEU A 290 -7.03 -13.34 -10.17
N ALA A 291 -6.63 -14.35 -9.40
CA ALA A 291 -6.91 -15.75 -9.72
C ALA A 291 -8.42 -16.04 -9.71
N ALA A 292 -9.14 -15.55 -8.68
CA ALA A 292 -10.59 -15.70 -8.58
C ALA A 292 -11.32 -14.99 -9.71
N ALA A 293 -10.93 -13.76 -10.07
CA ALA A 293 -11.53 -12.99 -11.15
C ALA A 293 -11.38 -13.69 -12.51
N ARG A 294 -10.17 -14.22 -12.79
CA ARG A 294 -9.91 -15.01 -14.00
C ARG A 294 -10.75 -16.29 -14.07
N ALA A 295 -10.82 -17.02 -12.96
CA ALA A 295 -11.61 -18.26 -12.88
C ALA A 295 -13.11 -18.00 -13.07
N ALA A 296 -13.61 -16.85 -12.58
CA ALA A 296 -15.00 -16.42 -12.77
C ALA A 296 -15.28 -15.76 -14.14
N GLY A 297 -14.27 -15.60 -15.01
CA GLY A 297 -14.41 -14.88 -16.29
C GLY A 297 -14.64 -13.37 -16.15
N ARG A 298 -14.38 -12.79 -14.96
CA ARG A 298 -14.59 -11.36 -14.64
C ARG A 298 -13.33 -10.54 -14.97
N LEU A 299 -12.92 -10.56 -16.26
CA LEU A 299 -11.69 -9.92 -16.74
C LEU A 299 -11.74 -8.38 -16.71
N ASN A 300 -12.92 -7.81 -16.52
CA ASN A 300 -13.17 -6.36 -16.37
C ASN A 300 -13.23 -5.90 -14.91
N LEU A 301 -13.02 -6.82 -13.94
CA LEU A 301 -12.98 -6.45 -12.52
C LEU A 301 -11.80 -5.51 -12.27
N MET A 302 -12.04 -4.37 -11.62
CA MET A 302 -10.99 -3.42 -11.25
C MET A 302 -10.40 -3.80 -9.90
N ILE A 303 -9.07 -3.88 -9.82
CA ILE A 303 -8.37 -4.25 -8.60
C ILE A 303 -7.41 -3.12 -8.23
N ALA A 304 -7.56 -2.55 -7.05
CA ALA A 304 -6.53 -1.72 -6.44
C ALA A 304 -5.94 -2.45 -5.24
N THR A 305 -4.67 -2.22 -4.97
CA THR A 305 -3.94 -2.90 -3.90
C THR A 305 -2.81 -2.01 -3.38
N GLU A 306 -1.92 -2.61 -2.62
CA GLU A 306 -0.70 -2.00 -2.10
C GLU A 306 0.47 -2.92 -2.36
N ASP A 307 1.67 -2.36 -2.25
CA ASP A 307 2.94 -3.02 -2.57
C ASP A 307 3.08 -3.43 -4.06
N LEU A 308 4.27 -3.28 -4.58
CA LEU A 308 4.58 -3.48 -6.01
C LEU A 308 5.20 -4.87 -6.25
N GLY A 309 4.52 -5.95 -5.84
CA GLY A 309 4.99 -7.29 -6.15
C GLY A 309 4.93 -7.59 -7.65
N LYS A 310 5.78 -8.49 -8.11
CA LYS A 310 5.99 -8.77 -9.53
C LYS A 310 4.71 -9.15 -10.30
N ILE A 311 3.84 -9.96 -9.70
CA ILE A 311 2.61 -10.42 -10.38
C ILE A 311 1.63 -9.26 -10.60
N VAL A 312 1.43 -8.40 -9.60
CA VAL A 312 0.56 -7.22 -9.73
C VAL A 312 1.19 -6.21 -10.69
N ALA A 313 2.50 -6.01 -10.66
CA ALA A 313 3.23 -5.15 -11.61
C ALA A 313 3.05 -5.60 -13.06
N ILE A 314 3.18 -6.90 -13.35
CA ILE A 314 2.95 -7.46 -14.69
C ILE A 314 1.49 -7.25 -15.16
N ASN A 315 0.51 -7.42 -14.27
CA ASN A 315 -0.90 -7.16 -14.63
C ASN A 315 -1.14 -5.68 -14.92
N MET A 316 -0.51 -4.80 -14.15
CA MET A 316 -0.57 -3.35 -14.36
C MET A 316 0.13 -2.95 -15.66
N ALA A 317 1.32 -3.50 -15.95
CA ALA A 317 2.05 -3.27 -17.19
C ALA A 317 1.28 -3.70 -18.45
N ARG A 318 0.43 -4.72 -18.32
CA ARG A 318 -0.49 -5.17 -19.38
C ARG A 318 -1.76 -4.31 -19.51
N ASN A 319 -1.92 -3.31 -18.67
CA ASN A 319 -3.12 -2.48 -18.57
C ASN A 319 -4.41 -3.33 -18.46
N THR A 320 -4.39 -4.29 -17.51
CA THR A 320 -5.51 -5.21 -17.28
C THR A 320 -6.24 -4.89 -15.97
N MET A 321 -6.57 -5.89 -15.16
CA MET A 321 -7.41 -5.74 -13.97
C MET A 321 -6.83 -4.86 -12.86
N VAL A 322 -5.48 -4.81 -12.69
CA VAL A 322 -4.86 -3.96 -11.65
C VAL A 322 -4.79 -2.53 -12.15
N VAL A 323 -5.59 -1.66 -11.54
CA VAL A 323 -5.77 -0.26 -11.96
C VAL A 323 -4.79 0.70 -11.29
N GLY A 324 -4.19 0.30 -10.17
CA GLY A 324 -3.19 1.06 -9.46
C GLY A 324 -2.96 0.56 -8.04
N LEU A 325 -1.92 1.06 -7.42
CA LEU A 325 -1.56 0.71 -6.04
C LEU A 325 -0.80 1.84 -5.34
N GLY A 326 -0.83 1.81 -4.01
CA GLY A 326 0.11 2.54 -3.16
C GLY A 326 1.33 1.66 -2.91
N ALA A 327 2.52 2.13 -3.28
CA ALA A 327 3.74 1.38 -3.06
C ALA A 327 4.55 1.92 -1.89
N GLN A 328 5.15 1.02 -1.13
CA GLN A 328 6.25 1.31 -0.23
C GLN A 328 7.57 1.38 -1.02
N VAL A 329 8.63 1.87 -0.36
CA VAL A 329 10.00 1.86 -0.87
C VAL A 329 10.89 1.04 0.09
N PRO A 330 10.72 -0.30 0.12
CA PRO A 330 11.31 -1.17 1.14
C PRO A 330 12.84 -1.19 1.12
N PHE A 331 13.48 -0.97 -0.02
CA PHE A 331 14.93 -0.84 -0.08
C PHE A 331 15.41 0.36 0.75
N ASP A 332 14.77 1.53 0.57
CA ASP A 332 15.13 2.74 1.31
C ASP A 332 14.73 2.68 2.79
N GLN A 333 13.68 1.93 3.13
CA GLN A 333 13.36 1.61 4.52
C GLN A 333 14.53 0.85 5.16
N GLY A 334 15.02 -0.22 4.54
CA GLY A 334 16.17 -1.00 5.02
C GLY A 334 17.44 -0.16 5.17
N VAL A 335 17.71 0.73 4.21
CA VAL A 335 18.83 1.70 4.32
C VAL A 335 18.66 2.59 5.56
N THR A 336 17.45 3.12 5.78
CA THR A 336 17.13 4.00 6.90
C THR A 336 17.31 3.28 8.25
N GLU A 337 16.83 2.05 8.36
CA GLU A 337 16.96 1.20 9.54
C GLU A 337 18.42 0.92 9.92
N ALA A 338 19.22 0.57 8.90
CA ALA A 338 20.66 0.32 9.10
C ALA A 338 21.39 1.56 9.62
N ARG A 339 21.07 2.75 9.09
CA ARG A 339 21.65 4.03 9.53
C ARG A 339 21.28 4.37 10.95
N LEU A 340 19.99 4.22 11.32
CA LEU A 340 19.52 4.48 12.68
C LEU A 340 20.18 3.55 13.69
N GLY A 341 20.23 2.24 13.39
CA GLY A 341 20.90 1.27 14.26
C GLY A 341 22.38 1.56 14.46
N ALA A 342 23.08 1.88 13.38
CA ALA A 342 24.50 2.21 13.43
C ALA A 342 24.77 3.55 14.14
N GLY A 343 23.96 4.58 13.87
CA GLY A 343 24.06 5.91 14.47
C GLY A 343 23.96 5.90 16.00
N ALA A 344 23.20 4.95 16.56
CA ALA A 344 23.07 4.80 18.00
C ALA A 344 24.41 4.49 18.72
N PHE A 345 25.39 3.88 18.02
CA PHE A 345 26.72 3.56 18.57
C PHE A 345 27.69 4.74 18.58
N ILE A 346 27.38 5.80 17.85
CA ILE A 346 28.14 7.05 17.86
C ILE A 346 27.43 8.17 18.62
N GLY A 347 26.36 7.82 19.38
CA GLY A 347 25.60 8.76 20.20
C GLY A 347 24.62 9.64 19.43
N LYS A 348 24.32 9.32 18.16
CA LYS A 348 23.34 10.05 17.35
C LYS A 348 21.93 9.76 17.87
N GLN A 349 21.18 10.83 18.15
CA GLN A 349 19.80 10.71 18.60
C GLN A 349 18.91 10.31 17.43
N ALA A 350 18.15 9.23 17.62
CA ALA A 350 17.18 8.76 16.64
C ALA A 350 15.77 9.29 16.98
N PRO A 351 14.97 9.67 15.97
CA PRO A 351 13.55 9.93 16.19
C PRO A 351 12.85 8.61 16.59
N PRO A 352 11.75 8.66 17.36
CA PRO A 352 11.05 7.45 17.79
C PRO A 352 10.41 6.69 16.61
N TYR A 353 10.02 7.42 15.55
CA TYR A 353 9.37 6.88 14.38
C TYR A 353 9.78 7.63 13.11
N VAL A 354 10.13 6.88 12.08
CA VAL A 354 10.44 7.39 10.72
C VAL A 354 9.48 6.74 9.75
N ALA A 355 8.88 7.52 8.85
CA ALA A 355 8.07 6.97 7.77
C ALA A 355 8.48 7.55 6.42
N LEU A 356 8.56 6.65 5.43
CA LEU A 356 8.83 7.02 4.05
C LEU A 356 7.50 7.28 3.33
N PRO A 357 7.43 8.33 2.49
CA PRO A 357 6.20 8.66 1.75
C PRO A 357 5.72 7.50 0.88
N ALA A 358 4.41 7.38 0.75
CA ALA A 358 3.78 6.45 -0.17
C ALA A 358 3.97 6.90 -1.64
N LEU A 359 4.11 5.92 -2.56
CA LEU A 359 4.26 6.15 -3.99
C LEU A 359 3.01 5.66 -4.74
N ALA A 360 2.38 6.54 -5.50
CA ALA A 360 1.29 6.17 -6.41
C ALA A 360 1.86 5.45 -7.65
N VAL A 361 1.43 4.21 -7.88
CA VAL A 361 1.85 3.42 -9.03
C VAL A 361 0.65 3.05 -9.89
N THR A 362 0.80 3.28 -11.18
CA THR A 362 -0.19 3.00 -12.22
C THR A 362 0.50 2.36 -13.42
N HIS A 363 -0.29 2.01 -14.44
CA HIS A 363 0.25 1.50 -15.69
C HIS A 363 1.34 2.43 -16.28
N GLU A 364 1.14 3.75 -16.20
CA GLU A 364 1.98 4.75 -16.86
C GLU A 364 3.40 4.81 -16.28
N ASN A 365 3.55 4.53 -14.97
CA ASN A 365 4.83 4.66 -14.28
C ASN A 365 5.38 3.35 -13.68
N VAL A 366 4.75 2.20 -13.92
CA VAL A 366 5.09 0.92 -13.27
C VAL A 366 6.56 0.50 -13.45
N LEU A 367 7.16 0.77 -14.61
CA LEU A 367 8.56 0.41 -14.87
C LEU A 367 9.53 1.32 -14.09
N ASP A 368 9.24 2.61 -14.01
CA ASP A 368 10.06 3.55 -13.25
C ASP A 368 9.83 3.40 -11.74
N ALA A 369 8.59 3.12 -11.33
CA ALA A 369 8.28 2.78 -9.95
C ALA A 369 9.03 1.52 -9.49
N TRP A 370 9.16 0.50 -10.34
CA TRP A 370 9.97 -0.68 -10.02
C TRP A 370 11.41 -0.31 -9.66
N LYS A 371 12.05 0.54 -10.47
CA LYS A 371 13.42 1.01 -10.19
C LYS A 371 13.51 1.79 -8.88
N GLN A 372 12.50 2.61 -8.60
CA GLN A 372 12.46 3.39 -7.36
C GLN A 372 12.26 2.49 -6.13
N VAL A 373 11.39 1.48 -6.22
CA VAL A 373 11.04 0.59 -5.10
C VAL A 373 12.16 -0.39 -4.78
N TYR A 374 12.79 -0.96 -5.81
CA TYR A 374 13.74 -2.08 -5.66
C TYR A 374 15.20 -1.69 -5.89
N HIS A 375 15.49 -0.48 -6.41
CA HIS A 375 16.82 -0.05 -6.85
C HIS A 375 17.45 -1.00 -7.88
N GLU A 376 16.60 -1.66 -8.67
CA GLU A 376 16.97 -2.62 -9.70
C GLU A 376 16.19 -2.34 -10.99
N ASP A 377 16.75 -2.74 -12.13
CA ASP A 377 15.99 -2.68 -13.39
C ASP A 377 14.79 -3.64 -13.34
N PRO A 378 13.64 -3.26 -13.94
CA PRO A 378 12.47 -4.15 -14.00
C PRO A 378 12.85 -5.50 -14.63
N PRO A 379 12.35 -6.63 -14.10
CA PRO A 379 12.58 -7.95 -14.70
C PRO A 379 12.15 -8.02 -16.17
N ALA A 380 12.81 -8.85 -16.97
CA ALA A 380 12.56 -8.93 -18.40
C ALA A 380 11.11 -9.28 -18.77
N ASP A 381 10.42 -10.08 -17.95
CA ASP A 381 9.02 -10.42 -18.11
C ASP A 381 8.08 -9.23 -17.78
N LEU A 382 8.44 -8.38 -16.82
CA LEU A 382 7.72 -7.13 -16.55
C LEU A 382 7.92 -6.15 -17.72
N GLN A 383 9.17 -5.94 -18.17
CA GLN A 383 9.46 -5.05 -19.31
C GLN A 383 8.71 -5.49 -20.57
N SER A 384 8.75 -6.79 -20.90
CA SER A 384 8.07 -7.34 -22.10
C SER A 384 6.54 -7.34 -21.98
N SER A 385 6.00 -7.21 -20.77
CA SER A 385 4.56 -7.12 -20.52
C SER A 385 4.00 -5.71 -20.67
N PHE A 386 4.85 -4.70 -20.73
CA PHE A 386 4.40 -3.30 -20.86
C PHE A 386 3.81 -3.05 -22.24
N VAL A 387 2.55 -2.66 -22.26
CA VAL A 387 1.81 -2.28 -23.47
C VAL A 387 1.76 -0.77 -23.53
N ALA A 388 2.48 -0.16 -24.48
CA ALA A 388 2.40 1.29 -24.66
C ALA A 388 0.94 1.71 -24.86
N GLY A 389 0.47 2.68 -24.09
CA GLY A 389 -0.87 3.24 -24.25
C GLY A 389 -1.02 3.84 -25.65
N ASN A 390 -2.16 3.53 -26.30
CA ASN A 390 -2.53 4.15 -27.59
C ASN A 390 -3.03 5.57 -27.36
#